data_9c7827ad319aa6ddca8cee591ef91235
#
_entry.id   9c7827ad319aa6ddca8cee591ef91235
#
_cell.length_a   1.000
_cell.length_b   1.000
_cell.length_c   1.000
_cell.angle_alpha   90.00
_cell.angle_beta   90.00
_cell.angle_gamma   90.00
#
_symmetry.space_group_name_H-M   'P 1'
#
loop_
_entity.id
_entity.type
_entity.pdbx_description
1 polymer ?
#
loop_
_entity_poly.entity_id
_entity_poly.type
_entity_poly.pdbx_seq_one_letter_code
_entity_poly.pdbx_strand_id
1 'polypeptide(L)'
;MPVSLPYEDVEPALQTGELDGICWCGTTELHTVGWANALKYYLTNPLSGAWAGSYFVNTERWNAVPEHLQQLYRLAIDSSHYYRQHWYWAGEANYRNTGKLELTSVPDAEWKQVEDEAVKFWDEVAGQSPRSTKVVEIIKKYNESMKKAGAPYRYS
;
A
#
# COMPACT_ATOMS: atom_id res chain seq x y z
N MET A 1 -18.82 1.22 -10.16
CA MET A 1 -18.86 2.20 -9.04
C MET A 1 -18.03 1.64 -7.90
N PRO A 2 -17.14 2.42 -7.25
CA PRO A 2 -16.38 1.92 -6.11
C PRO A 2 -17.30 1.65 -4.91
N VAL A 3 -17.05 0.53 -4.25
CA VAL A 3 -17.74 0.11 -3.03
C VAL A 3 -16.70 -0.29 -1.98
N SER A 4 -17.05 -0.19 -0.70
CA SER A 4 -16.23 -0.66 0.41
C SER A 4 -16.96 -1.81 1.09
N LEU A 5 -16.30 -2.97 1.19
CA LEU A 5 -16.86 -4.16 1.79
C LEU A 5 -16.03 -4.57 3.03
N PRO A 6 -16.64 -5.23 4.02
CA PRO A 6 -15.91 -5.96 5.03
C PRO A 6 -14.98 -7.00 4.39
N TYR A 7 -13.86 -7.29 5.05
CA TYR A 7 -12.84 -8.19 4.51
C TYR A 7 -13.41 -9.58 4.15
N GLU A 8 -14.30 -10.11 5.00
CA GLU A 8 -14.90 -11.44 4.83
C GLU A 8 -15.88 -11.55 3.67
N ASP A 9 -16.40 -10.43 3.18
CA ASP A 9 -17.37 -10.37 2.08
C ASP A 9 -16.68 -10.23 0.70
N VAL A 10 -15.40 -9.88 0.66
CA VAL A 10 -14.68 -9.61 -0.59
C VAL A 10 -14.51 -10.86 -1.45
N GLU A 11 -14.05 -11.96 -0.88
CA GLU A 11 -13.81 -13.19 -1.65
C GLU A 11 -15.10 -13.76 -2.24
N PRO A 12 -16.21 -13.92 -1.49
CA PRO A 12 -17.48 -14.31 -2.05
C PRO A 12 -17.98 -13.41 -3.18
N ALA A 13 -17.84 -12.08 -3.02
CA ALA A 13 -18.26 -11.11 -4.02
C ALA A 13 -17.43 -11.19 -5.32
N LEU A 14 -16.12 -11.48 -5.22
CA LEU A 14 -15.27 -11.74 -6.38
C LEU A 14 -15.65 -13.05 -7.08
N GLN A 15 -15.90 -14.12 -6.31
CA GLN A 15 -16.26 -15.45 -6.85
C GLN A 15 -17.62 -15.47 -7.55
N THR A 16 -18.57 -14.69 -7.07
CA THR A 16 -19.92 -14.56 -7.66
C THR A 16 -19.99 -13.55 -8.81
N GLY A 17 -18.92 -12.76 -9.03
CA GLY A 17 -18.91 -11.69 -10.04
C GLY A 17 -19.72 -10.47 -9.64
N GLU A 18 -20.03 -10.29 -8.36
CA GLU A 18 -20.60 -9.05 -7.82
C GLU A 18 -19.58 -7.91 -7.84
N LEU A 19 -18.28 -8.23 -7.70
CA LEU A 19 -17.17 -7.33 -7.88
C LEU A 19 -16.41 -7.67 -9.17
N ASP A 20 -16.20 -6.67 -10.03
CA ASP A 20 -15.38 -6.79 -11.25
C ASP A 20 -13.87 -6.76 -10.93
N GLY A 21 -13.49 -6.18 -9.81
CA GLY A 21 -12.09 -6.03 -9.41
C GLY A 21 -11.94 -5.50 -8.00
N ILE A 22 -10.71 -5.53 -7.52
CA ILE A 22 -10.35 -5.10 -6.16
C ILE A 22 -9.09 -4.24 -6.18
N CYS A 23 -9.09 -3.18 -5.37
CA CYS A 23 -7.90 -2.44 -5.02
C CYS A 23 -7.58 -2.70 -3.54
N TRP A 24 -6.43 -3.34 -3.28
CA TRP A 24 -6.00 -3.64 -1.91
C TRP A 24 -4.47 -3.53 -1.82
N CYS A 25 -3.78 -4.61 -1.51
CA CYS A 25 -2.32 -4.66 -1.39
C CYS A 25 -1.66 -5.22 -2.67
N GLY A 26 -0.43 -5.69 -2.57
CA GLY A 26 0.30 -6.29 -3.68
C GLY A 26 -0.08 -7.76 -3.97
N THR A 27 0.63 -8.37 -4.92
CA THR A 27 0.41 -9.78 -5.29
C THR A 27 0.70 -10.73 -4.13
N THR A 28 1.63 -10.38 -3.24
CA THR A 28 1.98 -11.19 -2.08
C THR A 28 0.77 -11.43 -1.19
N GLU A 29 0.04 -10.38 -0.84
CA GLU A 29 -1.16 -10.50 -0.02
C GLU A 29 -2.30 -11.18 -0.77
N LEU A 30 -2.53 -10.84 -2.03
CA LEU A 30 -3.58 -11.49 -2.84
C LEU A 30 -3.46 -13.00 -2.83
N HIS A 31 -2.22 -13.52 -2.92
CA HIS A 31 -1.97 -14.96 -2.85
C HIS A 31 -2.09 -15.50 -1.43
N THR A 32 -1.60 -14.76 -0.42
CA THR A 32 -1.63 -15.19 0.98
C THR A 32 -3.06 -15.33 1.51
N VAL A 33 -3.96 -14.43 1.12
CA VAL A 33 -5.37 -14.48 1.53
C VAL A 33 -6.27 -15.30 0.60
N GLY A 34 -5.73 -15.83 -0.50
CA GLY A 34 -6.46 -16.68 -1.43
C GLY A 34 -7.21 -15.97 -2.54
N TRP A 35 -7.36 -14.65 -2.50
CA TRP A 35 -8.14 -13.87 -3.48
C TRP A 35 -7.60 -13.97 -4.92
N ALA A 36 -6.30 -14.23 -5.08
CA ALA A 36 -5.73 -14.53 -6.39
C ALA A 36 -6.36 -15.73 -7.11
N ASN A 37 -7.14 -16.58 -6.41
CA ASN A 37 -7.86 -17.69 -7.02
C ASN A 37 -9.12 -17.23 -7.77
N ALA A 38 -9.71 -16.10 -7.38
CA ALA A 38 -10.88 -15.52 -8.01
C ALA A 38 -10.53 -14.44 -9.08
N LEU A 39 -9.25 -14.13 -9.25
CA LEU A 39 -8.77 -13.09 -10.16
C LEU A 39 -8.04 -13.69 -11.35
N LYS A 40 -8.09 -13.00 -12.49
CA LYS A 40 -7.36 -13.36 -13.71
C LYS A 40 -6.23 -12.39 -14.02
N TYR A 41 -6.43 -11.11 -13.77
CA TYR A 41 -5.51 -10.03 -14.13
C TYR A 41 -4.94 -9.34 -12.91
N TYR A 42 -3.74 -8.80 -13.06
CA TYR A 42 -3.09 -7.93 -12.07
C TYR A 42 -2.54 -6.68 -12.75
N LEU A 43 -3.00 -5.51 -12.28
CA LEU A 43 -2.49 -4.22 -12.77
C LEU A 43 -1.13 -3.92 -12.16
N THR A 44 -0.12 -3.72 -12.99
CA THR A 44 1.27 -3.46 -12.54
C THR A 44 1.56 -2.00 -12.27
N ASN A 45 0.72 -1.07 -12.74
CA ASN A 45 0.84 0.34 -12.40
C ASN A 45 0.59 0.54 -10.88
N PRO A 46 1.50 1.19 -10.15
CA PRO A 46 1.37 1.35 -8.70
C PRO A 46 0.32 2.40 -8.36
N LEU A 47 -0.78 2.00 -7.73
CA LEU A 47 -1.79 2.93 -7.19
C LEU A 47 -1.29 3.67 -5.95
N SER A 48 -0.41 3.05 -5.16
CA SER A 48 0.24 3.63 -4.00
C SER A 48 1.67 3.11 -3.89
N GLY A 49 2.62 4.01 -3.77
CA GLY A 49 4.04 3.66 -3.65
C GLY A 49 4.52 3.46 -2.22
N ALA A 50 3.69 3.77 -1.22
CA ALA A 50 4.06 3.68 0.18
C ALA A 50 2.88 3.28 1.06
N TRP A 51 3.18 2.49 2.08
CA TRP A 51 2.23 2.07 3.09
C TRP A 51 2.83 2.26 4.48
N ALA A 52 2.02 2.74 5.42
CA ALA A 52 2.43 2.92 6.81
C ALA A 52 1.59 2.02 7.72
N GLY A 53 2.23 1.05 8.35
CA GLY A 53 1.63 0.24 9.40
C GLY A 53 1.73 0.94 10.75
N SER A 54 0.60 1.03 11.46
CA SER A 54 0.56 1.64 12.79
C SER A 54 0.36 0.58 13.85
N TYR A 55 1.09 0.71 14.96
CA TYR A 55 0.94 -0.10 16.15
C TYR A 55 0.29 0.74 17.23
N PHE A 56 -0.81 0.26 17.78
CA PHE A 56 -1.55 0.93 18.83
C PHE A 56 -1.47 0.12 20.11
N VAL A 57 -1.24 0.82 21.24
CA VAL A 57 -1.26 0.22 22.56
C VAL A 57 -2.03 1.14 23.53
N ASN A 58 -2.80 0.56 24.44
CA ASN A 58 -3.43 1.33 25.49
C ASN A 58 -2.38 1.96 26.40
N THR A 59 -2.49 3.26 26.66
CA THR A 59 -1.48 4.05 27.38
C THR A 59 -1.24 3.53 28.80
N GLU A 60 -2.29 3.15 29.55
CA GLU A 60 -2.14 2.63 30.91
C GLU A 60 -1.39 1.30 30.91
N ARG A 61 -1.74 0.41 29.96
CA ARG A 61 -1.02 -0.87 29.79
C ARG A 61 0.42 -0.66 29.39
N TRP A 62 0.68 0.28 28.50
CA TRP A 62 2.04 0.63 28.09
C TRP A 62 2.88 1.14 29.26
N ASN A 63 2.33 2.05 30.08
CA ASN A 63 3.01 2.62 31.23
C ASN A 63 3.28 1.59 32.33
N ALA A 64 2.52 0.49 32.40
CA ALA A 64 2.75 -0.61 33.32
C ALA A 64 3.85 -1.59 32.85
N VAL A 65 4.28 -1.50 31.59
CA VAL A 65 5.36 -2.34 31.07
C VAL A 65 6.71 -1.80 31.54
N PRO A 66 7.60 -2.61 32.11
CA PRO A 66 8.95 -2.20 32.47
C PRO A 66 9.70 -1.57 31.29
N GLU A 67 10.50 -0.53 31.57
CA GLU A 67 11.15 0.27 30.52
C GLU A 67 12.01 -0.57 29.57
N HIS A 68 12.77 -1.54 30.08
CA HIS A 68 13.60 -2.39 29.23
C HIS A 68 12.77 -3.24 28.24
N LEU A 69 11.54 -3.64 28.61
CA LEU A 69 10.62 -4.34 27.71
C LEU A 69 9.98 -3.40 26.72
N GLN A 70 9.71 -2.13 27.10
CA GLN A 70 9.26 -1.11 26.13
C GLN A 70 10.33 -0.85 25.06
N GLN A 71 11.61 -0.79 25.46
CA GLN A 71 12.74 -0.62 24.52
C GLN A 71 12.88 -1.83 23.61
N LEU A 72 12.78 -3.05 24.16
CA LEU A 72 12.82 -4.29 23.36
C LEU A 72 11.66 -4.37 22.36
N TYR A 73 10.46 -3.95 22.78
CA TYR A 73 9.29 -3.91 21.91
C TYR A 73 9.49 -2.94 20.73
N ARG A 74 10.01 -1.74 20.98
CA ARG A 74 10.34 -0.79 19.92
C ARG A 74 11.35 -1.36 18.93
N LEU A 75 12.43 -1.97 19.42
CA LEU A 75 13.42 -2.62 18.59
C LEU A 75 12.81 -3.76 17.75
N ALA A 76 11.92 -4.56 18.34
CA ALA A 76 11.21 -5.61 17.61
C ALA A 76 10.33 -5.07 16.49
N ILE A 77 9.62 -3.93 16.71
CA ILE A 77 8.86 -3.26 15.68
C ILE A 77 9.76 -2.78 14.53
N ASP A 78 10.88 -2.11 14.86
CA ASP A 78 11.83 -1.64 13.85
C ASP A 78 12.42 -2.80 13.04
N SER A 79 12.79 -3.89 13.71
CA SER A 79 13.26 -5.12 13.04
C SER A 79 12.18 -5.75 12.15
N SER A 80 10.92 -5.75 12.61
CA SER A 80 9.80 -6.30 11.84
C SER A 80 9.54 -5.53 10.54
N HIS A 81 9.87 -4.23 10.51
CA HIS A 81 9.78 -3.43 9.29
C HIS A 81 10.69 -3.96 8.18
N TYR A 82 11.95 -4.22 8.49
CA TYR A 82 12.92 -4.77 7.53
C TYR A 82 12.54 -6.18 7.07
N TYR A 83 12.14 -7.04 8.01
CA TYR A 83 11.67 -8.39 7.66
C TYR A 83 10.48 -8.33 6.70
N ARG A 84 9.50 -7.49 6.99
CA ARG A 84 8.31 -7.32 6.16
C ARG A 84 8.67 -6.80 4.77
N GLN A 85 9.56 -5.83 4.66
CA GLN A 85 10.01 -5.28 3.38
C GLN A 85 10.62 -6.37 2.49
N HIS A 86 11.50 -7.20 3.04
CA HIS A 86 12.07 -8.33 2.29
C HIS A 86 11.03 -9.37 1.93
N TRP A 87 10.12 -9.67 2.83
CA TRP A 87 9.03 -10.61 2.57
C TRP A 87 8.14 -10.15 1.41
N TYR A 88 7.79 -8.86 1.38
CA TYR A 88 7.03 -8.28 0.27
C TYR A 88 7.80 -8.36 -1.04
N TRP A 89 9.03 -7.92 -1.09
CA TRP A 89 9.81 -7.93 -2.32
C TRP A 89 10.00 -9.34 -2.88
N ALA A 90 10.34 -10.28 -2.03
CA ALA A 90 10.49 -11.68 -2.44
C ALA A 90 9.15 -12.28 -2.91
N GLY A 91 8.06 -11.99 -2.22
CA GLY A 91 6.72 -12.42 -2.57
C GLY A 91 6.25 -11.83 -3.90
N GLU A 92 6.40 -10.52 -4.08
CA GLU A 92 6.05 -9.84 -5.35
C GLU A 92 6.79 -10.45 -6.54
N ALA A 93 8.11 -10.64 -6.43
CA ALA A 93 8.90 -11.26 -7.49
C ALA A 93 8.46 -12.70 -7.77
N ASN A 94 8.26 -13.50 -6.71
CA ASN A 94 7.86 -14.90 -6.83
C ASN A 94 6.48 -15.01 -7.49
N TYR A 95 5.46 -14.33 -6.98
CA TYR A 95 4.10 -14.47 -7.46
C TYR A 95 3.88 -13.89 -8.86
N ARG A 96 4.57 -12.84 -9.24
CA ARG A 96 4.57 -12.33 -10.62
C ARG A 96 5.16 -13.35 -11.59
N ASN A 97 6.18 -14.11 -11.18
CA ASN A 97 6.82 -15.13 -12.01
C ASN A 97 6.04 -16.44 -12.11
N THR A 98 5.05 -16.69 -11.25
CA THR A 98 4.24 -17.93 -11.33
C THR A 98 3.34 -17.99 -12.57
N GLY A 99 3.03 -16.84 -13.17
CA GLY A 99 2.10 -16.74 -14.30
C GLY A 99 0.64 -17.03 -13.93
N LYS A 100 0.31 -17.12 -12.66
CA LYS A 100 -1.07 -17.38 -12.21
C LYS A 100 -2.01 -16.22 -12.52
N LEU A 101 -1.52 -14.98 -12.38
CA LEU A 101 -2.23 -13.78 -12.81
C LEU A 101 -1.57 -13.21 -14.06
N GLU A 102 -2.38 -12.83 -15.03
CA GLU A 102 -1.91 -12.13 -16.21
C GLU A 102 -1.57 -10.68 -15.84
N LEU A 103 -0.30 -10.31 -16.04
CA LEU A 103 0.16 -8.96 -15.72
C LEU A 103 -0.31 -7.98 -16.80
N THR A 104 -0.97 -6.92 -16.38
CA THR A 104 -1.49 -5.87 -17.26
C THR A 104 -0.97 -4.51 -16.84
N SER A 105 -1.00 -3.55 -17.76
CA SER A 105 -0.63 -2.18 -17.47
C SER A 105 -1.51 -1.20 -18.25
N VAL A 106 -1.79 -0.07 -17.65
CA VAL A 106 -2.35 1.10 -18.34
C VAL A 106 -1.18 1.83 -19.03
N PRO A 107 -1.32 2.26 -20.29
CA PRO A 107 -0.28 3.02 -20.98
C PRO A 107 0.15 4.27 -20.21
N ASP A 108 1.43 4.64 -20.28
CA ASP A 108 2.01 5.74 -19.50
C ASP A 108 1.27 7.07 -19.70
N ALA A 109 0.83 7.36 -20.93
CA ALA A 109 0.10 8.60 -21.23
C ALA A 109 -1.28 8.67 -20.53
N GLU A 110 -1.95 7.54 -20.37
CA GLU A 110 -3.21 7.43 -19.64
C GLU A 110 -2.96 7.39 -18.14
N TRP A 111 -1.92 6.67 -17.71
CA TRP A 111 -1.54 6.60 -16.29
C TRP A 111 -1.16 7.98 -15.74
N LYS A 112 -0.49 8.79 -16.56
CA LYS A 112 -0.18 10.19 -16.20
C LYS A 112 -1.42 11.01 -15.82
N GLN A 113 -2.57 10.76 -16.45
CA GLN A 113 -3.81 11.45 -16.10
C GLN A 113 -4.28 11.05 -14.68
N VAL A 114 -4.13 9.78 -14.32
CA VAL A 114 -4.44 9.28 -12.97
C VAL A 114 -3.53 9.95 -11.93
N GLU A 115 -2.23 10.07 -12.21
CA GLU A 115 -1.28 10.76 -11.33
C GLU A 115 -1.63 12.25 -11.15
N ASP A 116 -2.00 12.93 -12.23
CA ASP A 116 -2.36 14.34 -12.18
C ASP A 116 -3.66 14.58 -11.38
N GLU A 117 -4.65 13.69 -11.48
CA GLU A 117 -5.87 13.73 -10.66
C GLU A 117 -5.56 13.41 -9.18
N ALA A 118 -4.66 12.47 -8.90
CA ALA A 118 -4.23 12.19 -7.53
C ALA A 118 -3.61 13.42 -6.84
N VAL A 119 -2.82 14.21 -7.58
CA VAL A 119 -2.25 15.46 -7.04
C VAL A 119 -3.32 16.48 -6.70
N LYS A 120 -4.35 16.63 -7.54
CA LYS A 120 -5.49 17.52 -7.25
C LYS A 120 -6.24 17.07 -6.00
N PHE A 121 -6.49 15.77 -5.86
CA PHE A 121 -7.10 15.21 -4.66
C PHE A 121 -6.26 15.48 -3.39
N TRP A 122 -4.92 15.42 -3.48
CA TRP A 122 -4.06 15.80 -2.36
C TRP A 122 -4.24 17.28 -1.97
N ASP A 123 -4.45 18.18 -2.93
CA ASP A 123 -4.73 19.58 -2.64
C ASP A 123 -6.07 19.79 -1.92
N GLU A 124 -7.09 19.03 -2.29
CA GLU A 124 -8.38 19.01 -1.59
C GLU A 124 -8.21 18.52 -0.13
N VAL A 125 -7.45 17.44 0.07
CA VAL A 125 -7.13 16.92 1.42
C VAL A 125 -6.34 17.94 2.22
N ALA A 126 -5.38 18.64 1.61
CA ALA A 126 -4.61 19.69 2.26
C ALA A 126 -5.51 20.81 2.81
N GLY A 127 -6.58 21.16 2.09
CA GLY A 127 -7.53 22.18 2.51
C GLY A 127 -8.37 21.83 3.75
N GLN A 128 -8.39 20.58 4.19
CA GLN A 128 -9.25 20.12 5.29
C GLN A 128 -8.77 20.55 6.69
N SER A 129 -7.46 20.70 6.89
CA SER A 129 -6.90 21.14 8.17
C SER A 129 -5.43 21.55 8.04
N PRO A 130 -4.89 22.37 8.99
CA PRO A 130 -3.47 22.71 9.01
C PRO A 130 -2.55 21.49 9.11
N ARG A 131 -3.01 20.39 9.76
CA ARG A 131 -2.25 19.15 9.83
C ARG A 131 -2.21 18.44 8.48
N SER A 132 -3.33 18.37 7.79
CA SER A 132 -3.42 17.80 6.44
C SER A 132 -2.54 18.58 5.46
N THR A 133 -2.58 19.92 5.50
CA THR A 133 -1.71 20.79 4.70
C THR A 133 -0.24 20.40 4.89
N LYS A 134 0.22 20.35 6.14
CA LYS A 134 1.62 20.01 6.45
C LYS A 134 2.03 18.63 5.96
N VAL A 135 1.15 17.63 6.08
CA VAL A 135 1.43 16.27 5.60
C VAL A 135 1.55 16.24 4.09
N VAL A 136 0.61 16.87 3.37
CA VAL A 136 0.65 16.94 1.90
C VAL A 136 1.89 17.69 1.40
N GLU A 137 2.29 18.78 2.03
CA GLU A 137 3.53 19.50 1.71
C GLU A 137 4.77 18.60 1.84
N ILE A 138 4.85 17.79 2.90
CA ILE A 138 5.96 16.85 3.10
C ILE A 138 5.97 15.80 1.98
N ILE A 139 4.81 15.23 1.63
CA ILE A 139 4.69 14.22 0.57
C ILE A 139 5.12 14.83 -0.78
N LYS A 140 4.62 16.00 -1.14
CA LYS A 140 4.97 16.68 -2.40
C LYS A 140 6.48 16.96 -2.48
N LYS A 141 7.06 17.52 -1.41
CA LYS A 141 8.49 17.78 -1.34
C LYS A 141 9.33 16.50 -1.46
N TYR A 142 8.90 15.43 -0.82
CA TYR A 142 9.56 14.13 -0.94
C TYR A 142 9.52 13.62 -2.38
N ASN A 143 8.34 13.63 -3.01
CA ASN A 143 8.16 13.18 -4.39
C ASN A 143 9.02 13.99 -5.38
N GLU A 144 9.10 15.32 -5.20
CA GLU A 144 9.98 16.16 -6.02
C GLU A 144 11.45 15.77 -5.85
N SER A 145 11.89 15.50 -4.62
CA SER A 145 13.27 15.08 -4.34
C SER A 145 13.58 13.73 -5.00
N MET A 146 12.66 12.76 -4.88
CA MET A 146 12.82 11.44 -5.50
C MET A 146 12.80 11.53 -7.02
N LYS A 147 11.95 12.38 -7.58
CA LYS A 147 11.91 12.62 -9.03
C LYS A 147 13.23 13.21 -9.55
N LYS A 148 13.83 14.13 -8.81
CA LYS A 148 15.14 14.72 -9.14
C LYS A 148 16.29 13.72 -9.01
N ALA A 149 16.23 12.82 -8.03
CA ALA A 149 17.23 11.78 -7.82
C ALA A 149 17.23 10.73 -8.94
N GLY A 150 16.09 10.50 -9.60
CA GLY A 150 15.96 9.53 -10.68
C GLY A 150 16.05 8.08 -10.21
N ALA A 151 16.29 7.15 -11.16
CA ALA A 151 16.50 5.75 -10.83
C ALA A 151 17.81 5.53 -10.02
N PRO A 152 17.84 4.60 -9.02
CA PRO A 152 16.84 3.59 -8.68
C PRO A 152 15.79 4.04 -7.66
N TYR A 153 15.79 5.31 -7.27
CA TYR A 153 14.92 5.84 -6.21
C TYR A 153 13.48 6.12 -6.68
N ARG A 154 13.24 5.95 -7.96
CA ARG A 154 11.92 6.09 -8.56
C ARG A 154 11.38 4.69 -8.89
N TYR A 155 10.24 4.35 -8.32
CA TYR A 155 9.47 3.20 -8.81
C TYR A 155 8.93 3.57 -10.20
N SER A 156 9.43 2.90 -11.21
CA SER A 156 8.92 2.98 -12.59
C SER A 156 7.76 2.02 -12.76
#